data_8dd6710a50d1766186fe1f5175f1dc95
#
_entry.id   8dd6710a50d1766186fe1f5175f1dc95
#
_cell.length_a   1.000
_cell.length_b   1.000
_cell.length_c   1.000
_cell.angle_alpha   90.00
_cell.angle_beta   90.00
_cell.angle_gamma   90.00
#
_symmetry.space_group_name_H-M   'P 1'
#
loop_
_entity.id
_entity.type
_entity.pdbx_description
1 polymer ?
#
loop_
_entity_poly.entity_id
_entity_poly.type
_entity_poly.pdbx_seq_one_letter_code
_entity_poly.pdbx_strand_id
1 'polypeptide(L)'
;MNKTPRMRGKKALYAAWELFFPATCVGCGVGGTALLDVAGTRRALCTRCETSLRKQTSAVHTPVLQHPVPGAVAAGIYETTLAHVILSMKNAGRTDAVPELARALGRAVATIIDRARVPAGTRILLIPAPSSRRSVQRRGYVPAELLVRQVEHELNRSVALHRRKVRVKTHHILSLEKENIYQRLIRPNTAGQKTLGASARAQRMEGAMRVSPRASVAGALCIVCDDVMTTGATVFEASRVLRQGGARVLGAACVAAVSMRKKVDEEALMVHPD
;
A
#
# COMPACT_ATOMS: atom_id res chain seq x y z
N MET A 1 22.08 24.58 36.94
CA MET A 1 21.94 23.37 37.78
C MET A 1 21.19 22.28 37.02
N ASN A 2 21.86 21.19 36.81
CA ASN A 2 21.57 19.93 36.11
C ASN A 2 20.13 19.41 36.16
N LYS A 3 19.55 19.20 34.97
CA LYS A 3 18.41 18.28 34.76
C LYS A 3 18.71 17.30 33.63
N THR A 4 19.50 16.25 33.90
CA THR A 4 19.71 15.13 32.93
C THR A 4 19.98 13.78 33.61
N PRO A 5 19.01 13.21 34.39
CA PRO A 5 19.06 11.77 34.69
C PRO A 5 18.04 10.91 33.92
N ARG A 6 16.96 11.48 33.33
CA ARG A 6 15.87 10.68 32.76
C ARG A 6 16.17 10.05 31.39
N MET A 7 17.15 10.54 30.63
CA MET A 7 17.51 9.98 29.32
C MET A 7 18.46 8.76 29.38
N ARG A 8 19.26 8.61 30.44
CA ARG A 8 20.22 7.50 30.58
C ARG A 8 19.52 6.14 30.83
N GLY A 9 18.46 6.09 31.64
CA GLY A 9 17.75 4.86 31.93
C GLY A 9 17.00 4.25 30.73
N LYS A 10 16.41 5.10 29.88
CA LYS A 10 15.75 4.62 28.66
C LYS A 10 16.72 4.05 27.66
N LYS A 11 17.92 4.65 27.51
CA LYS A 11 18.98 4.13 26.62
C LYS A 11 19.49 2.76 27.09
N ALA A 12 19.68 2.57 28.38
CA ALA A 12 20.15 1.29 28.95
C ALA A 12 19.10 0.15 28.79
N LEU A 13 17.82 0.45 29.01
CA LEU A 13 16.71 -0.48 28.76
C LEU A 13 16.59 -0.84 27.28
N TYR A 14 16.76 0.13 26.38
CA TYR A 14 16.80 -0.14 24.93
C TYR A 14 17.99 -1.00 24.55
N ALA A 15 19.17 -0.74 25.08
CA ALA A 15 20.37 -1.55 24.80
C ALA A 15 20.23 -2.99 25.31
N ALA A 16 19.64 -3.19 26.49
CA ALA A 16 19.37 -4.54 27.01
C ALA A 16 18.30 -5.27 26.16
N TRP A 17 17.24 -4.56 25.70
CA TRP A 17 16.24 -5.13 24.82
C TRP A 17 16.83 -5.51 23.45
N GLU A 18 17.81 -4.76 22.96
CA GLU A 18 18.52 -5.04 21.69
C GLU A 18 19.37 -6.30 21.72
N LEU A 19 19.89 -6.69 22.87
CA LEU A 19 20.61 -7.96 23.05
C LEU A 19 19.69 -9.19 22.83
N PHE A 20 18.42 -9.07 23.20
CA PHE A 20 17.45 -10.16 23.07
C PHE A 20 16.64 -10.07 21.76
N PHE A 21 16.45 -8.86 21.21
CA PHE A 21 15.67 -8.60 20.00
C PHE A 21 16.42 -7.62 19.09
N PRO A 22 17.50 -8.04 18.45
CA PRO A 22 18.28 -7.18 17.57
C PRO A 22 17.38 -6.72 16.41
N ALA A 23 17.27 -5.40 16.23
CA ALA A 23 16.58 -4.91 15.07
C ALA A 23 17.36 -5.24 13.81
N THR A 24 16.62 -5.69 12.82
CA THR A 24 17.16 -6.06 11.52
C THR A 24 16.59 -5.18 10.42
N CYS A 25 17.33 -5.00 9.36
CA CYS A 25 16.90 -4.29 8.17
C CYS A 25 15.65 -4.95 7.56
N VAL A 26 14.60 -4.18 7.33
CA VAL A 26 13.33 -4.69 6.74
C VAL A 26 13.54 -5.25 5.34
N GLY A 27 14.58 -4.79 4.63
CA GLY A 27 14.87 -5.23 3.26
C GLY A 27 15.75 -6.47 3.16
N CYS A 28 16.81 -6.61 3.98
CA CYS A 28 17.79 -7.68 3.84
C CYS A 28 18.11 -8.45 5.14
N GLY A 29 17.50 -8.07 6.25
CA GLY A 29 17.72 -8.77 7.53
C GLY A 29 19.00 -8.41 8.26
N VAL A 30 19.95 -7.62 7.69
CA VAL A 30 21.18 -7.23 8.39
C VAL A 30 20.85 -6.42 9.65
N GLY A 31 21.57 -6.67 10.73
CA GLY A 31 21.39 -6.00 12.01
C GLY A 31 22.54 -5.06 12.39
N GLY A 32 22.51 -4.59 13.65
CA GLY A 32 23.59 -3.82 14.27
C GLY A 32 23.70 -2.37 13.75
N THR A 33 24.94 -1.88 13.71
CA THR A 33 25.27 -0.49 13.35
C THR A 33 24.87 -0.11 11.92
N ALA A 34 24.63 -1.08 11.03
CA ALA A 34 24.15 -0.84 9.67
C ALA A 34 22.77 -0.15 9.62
N LEU A 35 22.07 -0.12 10.74
CA LEU A 35 20.76 0.54 10.88
C LEU A 35 20.82 1.89 11.60
N LEU A 36 21.98 2.39 11.92
CA LEU A 36 22.13 3.71 12.53
C LEU A 36 22.46 4.76 11.46
N ASP A 37 21.85 5.93 11.59
CA ASP A 37 22.27 7.10 10.82
C ASP A 37 23.46 7.79 11.50
N VAL A 38 23.98 8.85 10.87
CA VAL A 38 25.13 9.62 11.39
C VAL A 38 24.86 10.28 12.75
N ALA A 39 23.60 10.45 13.13
CA ALA A 39 23.16 10.96 14.43
C ALA A 39 22.91 9.84 15.45
N GLY A 40 23.15 8.56 15.08
CA GLY A 40 22.85 7.41 15.91
C GLY A 40 21.35 7.08 16.01
N THR A 41 20.53 7.66 15.14
CA THR A 41 19.08 7.37 15.08
C THR A 41 18.85 6.08 14.28
N ARG A 42 17.96 5.25 14.80
CA ARG A 42 17.66 3.96 14.19
C ARG A 42 16.79 4.12 12.95
N ARG A 43 17.15 3.38 11.89
CA ARG A 43 16.43 3.28 10.62
C ARG A 43 15.79 1.91 10.45
N ALA A 44 14.69 1.85 9.71
CA ALA A 44 14.07 0.58 9.30
C ALA A 44 14.91 -0.15 8.23
N LEU A 45 15.66 0.58 7.42
CA LEU A 45 16.46 0.08 6.31
C LEU A 45 17.93 0.46 6.50
N CYS A 46 18.84 -0.47 6.18
CA CYS A 46 20.25 -0.14 6.01
C CYS A 46 20.44 0.74 4.75
N THR A 47 21.54 1.46 4.66
CA THR A 47 21.84 2.40 3.57
C THR A 47 21.71 1.75 2.18
N ARG A 48 22.19 0.50 2.03
CA ARG A 48 22.06 -0.26 0.76
C ARG A 48 20.60 -0.49 0.37
N CYS A 49 19.77 -0.96 1.29
CA CYS A 49 18.35 -1.21 1.02
C CYS A 49 17.56 0.08 0.83
N GLU A 50 17.88 1.14 1.55
CA GLU A 50 17.27 2.46 1.36
C GLU A 50 17.59 3.00 -0.04
N THR A 51 18.84 2.94 -0.47
CA THR A 51 19.26 3.37 -1.82
C THR A 51 18.60 2.54 -2.91
N SER A 52 18.55 1.21 -2.74
CA SER A 52 17.85 0.30 -3.66
C SER A 52 16.37 0.63 -3.75
N LEU A 53 15.68 0.81 -2.62
CA LEU A 53 14.27 1.18 -2.57
C LEU A 53 13.99 2.51 -3.26
N ARG A 54 14.81 3.53 -3.00
CA ARG A 54 14.71 4.84 -3.65
C ARG A 54 14.87 4.73 -5.17
N LYS A 55 15.84 3.93 -5.65
CA LYS A 55 16.05 3.67 -7.08
C LYS A 55 14.82 2.99 -7.71
N GLN A 56 14.28 1.95 -7.06
CA GLN A 56 13.12 1.19 -7.54
C GLN A 56 11.83 2.00 -7.55
N THR A 57 11.75 3.07 -6.77
CA THR A 57 10.58 3.94 -6.67
C THR A 57 10.85 5.36 -7.17
N SER A 58 11.94 5.60 -7.89
CA SER A 58 12.30 6.95 -8.39
C SER A 58 11.39 7.44 -9.51
N ALA A 59 10.89 6.53 -10.34
CA ALA A 59 9.97 6.80 -11.44
C ALA A 59 8.63 6.09 -11.20
N VAL A 60 7.53 6.79 -11.48
CA VAL A 60 6.20 6.20 -11.43
C VAL A 60 5.89 5.50 -12.76
N HIS A 61 5.07 4.45 -12.69
CA HIS A 61 4.67 3.62 -13.81
C HIS A 61 3.16 3.60 -13.97
N THR A 62 2.69 3.51 -15.21
CA THR A 62 1.29 3.15 -15.49
C THR A 62 1.22 1.62 -15.59
N PRO A 63 0.60 0.93 -14.62
CA PRO A 63 0.58 -0.53 -14.63
C PRO A 63 -0.34 -1.08 -15.72
N VAL A 64 0.08 -2.18 -16.36
CA VAL A 64 -0.81 -2.97 -17.22
C VAL A 64 -1.58 -3.93 -16.33
N LEU A 65 -2.90 -3.79 -16.29
CA LEU A 65 -3.79 -4.51 -15.38
C LEU A 65 -4.83 -5.29 -16.18
N GLN A 66 -5.19 -6.50 -15.70
CA GLN A 66 -6.32 -7.28 -16.25
C GLN A 66 -7.67 -6.56 -16.03
N HIS A 67 -7.79 -5.85 -14.90
CA HIS A 67 -8.94 -4.98 -14.61
C HIS A 67 -8.46 -3.52 -14.63
N PRO A 68 -8.51 -2.86 -15.79
CA PRO A 68 -7.92 -1.53 -15.95
C PRO A 68 -8.70 -0.48 -15.18
N VAL A 69 -7.98 0.36 -14.46
CA VAL A 69 -8.51 1.56 -13.82
C VAL A 69 -7.87 2.77 -14.49
N PRO A 70 -8.65 3.60 -15.19
CA PRO A 70 -8.14 4.82 -15.78
C PRO A 70 -7.40 5.68 -14.75
N GLY A 71 -6.21 6.15 -15.09
CA GLY A 71 -5.37 6.94 -14.19
C GLY A 71 -4.65 6.12 -13.11
N ALA A 72 -4.53 4.79 -13.24
CA ALA A 72 -3.75 3.97 -12.32
C ALA A 72 -2.24 4.31 -12.40
N VAL A 73 -1.60 4.46 -11.24
CA VAL A 73 -0.17 4.78 -11.11
C VAL A 73 0.45 3.92 -10.00
N ALA A 74 1.57 3.28 -10.31
CA ALA A 74 2.41 2.57 -9.36
C ALA A 74 3.72 3.33 -9.13
N ALA A 75 4.19 3.38 -7.90
CA ALA A 75 5.47 4.01 -7.57
C ALA A 75 6.68 3.14 -7.94
N GLY A 76 6.49 1.85 -8.14
CA GLY A 76 7.55 0.92 -8.56
C GLY A 76 6.99 -0.40 -9.06
N ILE A 77 7.91 -1.28 -9.52
CA ILE A 77 7.61 -2.66 -9.90
C ILE A 77 7.78 -3.55 -8.66
N TYR A 78 6.88 -4.52 -8.47
CA TYR A 78 6.89 -5.44 -7.32
C TYR A 78 8.02 -6.46 -7.46
N GLU A 79 9.24 -6.03 -7.16
CA GLU A 79 10.45 -6.84 -7.30
C GLU A 79 11.45 -6.56 -6.17
N THR A 80 12.38 -7.49 -5.96
CA THR A 80 13.57 -7.37 -5.10
C THR A 80 13.33 -6.65 -3.76
N THR A 81 14.06 -5.59 -3.46
CA THR A 81 13.97 -4.87 -2.17
C THR A 81 12.57 -4.32 -1.89
N LEU A 82 11.90 -3.75 -2.91
CA LEU A 82 10.55 -3.19 -2.74
C LEU A 82 9.55 -4.28 -2.34
N ALA A 83 9.60 -5.45 -2.99
CA ALA A 83 8.73 -6.57 -2.66
C ALA A 83 8.99 -7.09 -1.23
N HIS A 84 10.27 -7.23 -0.83
CA HIS A 84 10.63 -7.65 0.53
C HIS A 84 10.14 -6.69 1.60
N VAL A 85 10.30 -5.39 1.40
CA VAL A 85 9.84 -4.36 2.36
C VAL A 85 8.32 -4.39 2.50
N ILE A 86 7.58 -4.50 1.38
CA ILE A 86 6.11 -4.62 1.42
C ILE A 86 5.68 -5.91 2.12
N LEU A 87 6.33 -7.04 1.83
CA LEU A 87 6.01 -8.33 2.47
C LEU A 87 6.32 -8.30 3.97
N SER A 88 7.43 -7.70 4.38
CA SER A 88 7.79 -7.55 5.81
C SER A 88 6.75 -6.71 6.55
N MET A 89 6.28 -5.62 5.96
CA MET A 89 5.15 -4.85 6.50
C MET A 89 3.89 -5.72 6.57
N LYS A 90 3.56 -6.50 5.52
CA LYS A 90 2.33 -7.31 5.48
C LYS A 90 2.34 -8.51 6.41
N ASN A 91 3.48 -9.19 6.55
CA ASN A 91 3.53 -10.53 7.16
C ASN A 91 4.28 -10.55 8.51
N ALA A 92 5.27 -9.70 8.68
CA ALA A 92 6.11 -9.64 9.89
C ALA A 92 5.81 -8.44 10.79
N GLY A 93 4.77 -7.65 10.51
CA GLY A 93 4.38 -6.51 11.34
C GLY A 93 5.38 -5.35 11.35
N ARG A 94 6.32 -5.31 10.38
CA ARG A 94 7.37 -4.29 10.29
C ARG A 94 6.79 -2.94 9.80
N THR A 95 6.02 -2.29 10.66
CA THR A 95 5.40 -0.99 10.38
C THR A 95 6.40 0.17 10.42
N ASP A 96 7.60 -0.05 10.89
CA ASP A 96 8.72 0.90 10.84
C ASP A 96 9.15 1.27 9.41
N ALA A 97 8.81 0.44 8.40
CA ALA A 97 9.02 0.75 6.99
C ALA A 97 7.91 1.62 6.35
N VAL A 98 6.82 1.90 7.07
CA VAL A 98 5.70 2.69 6.54
C VAL A 98 6.12 4.06 6.01
N PRO A 99 7.00 4.85 6.64
CA PRO A 99 7.41 6.14 6.11
C PRO A 99 8.05 6.05 4.71
N GLU A 100 8.90 5.05 4.47
CA GLU A 100 9.56 4.88 3.18
C GLU A 100 8.59 4.47 2.07
N LEU A 101 7.69 3.52 2.38
CA LEU A 101 6.65 3.08 1.45
C LEU A 101 5.61 4.18 1.19
N ALA A 102 5.27 4.96 2.20
CA ALA A 102 4.34 6.08 2.06
C ALA A 102 4.89 7.19 1.17
N ARG A 103 6.20 7.50 1.25
CA ARG A 103 6.85 8.43 0.30
C ARG A 103 6.72 7.94 -1.14
N ALA A 104 6.86 6.64 -1.38
CA ALA A 104 6.66 6.05 -2.69
C ALA A 104 5.19 6.21 -3.14
N LEU A 105 4.23 5.81 -2.31
CA LEU A 105 2.79 5.97 -2.59
C LEU A 105 2.42 7.45 -2.81
N GLY A 106 2.98 8.35 -2.01
CA GLY A 106 2.77 9.80 -2.12
C GLY A 106 3.16 10.36 -3.48
N ARG A 107 4.25 9.85 -4.11
CA ARG A 107 4.62 10.22 -5.48
C ARG A 107 3.57 9.76 -6.50
N ALA A 108 3.05 8.54 -6.37
CA ALA A 108 2.00 8.04 -7.24
C ALA A 108 0.72 8.89 -7.11
N VAL A 109 0.31 9.22 -5.87
CA VAL A 109 -0.84 10.10 -5.60
C VAL A 109 -0.61 11.50 -6.19
N ALA A 110 0.54 12.11 -5.95
CA ALA A 110 0.88 13.43 -6.49
C ALA A 110 0.81 13.45 -8.03
N THR A 111 1.33 12.40 -8.68
CA THR A 111 1.26 12.26 -10.14
C THR A 111 -0.19 12.20 -10.65
N ILE A 112 -1.09 11.49 -9.95
CA ILE A 112 -2.51 11.47 -10.32
C ILE A 112 -3.12 12.86 -10.19
N ILE A 113 -2.84 13.57 -9.09
CA ILE A 113 -3.32 14.94 -8.84
C ILE A 113 -2.84 15.89 -9.95
N ASP A 114 -1.58 15.78 -10.36
CA ASP A 114 -1.00 16.62 -11.40
C ASP A 114 -1.63 16.33 -12.77
N ARG A 115 -1.78 15.05 -13.13
CA ARG A 115 -2.43 14.63 -14.40
C ARG A 115 -3.90 15.03 -14.46
N ALA A 116 -4.60 14.99 -13.34
CA ALA A 116 -6.03 15.35 -13.26
C ALA A 116 -6.28 16.86 -13.35
N ARG A 117 -5.24 17.70 -13.25
CA ARG A 117 -5.32 19.17 -13.33
C ARG A 117 -6.44 19.75 -12.47
N VAL A 118 -6.58 19.26 -11.24
CA VAL A 118 -7.65 19.70 -10.35
C VAL A 118 -7.54 21.19 -10.02
N PRO A 119 -8.66 21.92 -9.89
CA PRO A 119 -8.68 23.35 -9.54
C PRO A 119 -8.01 23.61 -8.18
N ALA A 120 -7.56 24.86 -8.00
CA ALA A 120 -7.09 25.30 -6.69
C ALA A 120 -8.22 25.25 -5.65
N GLY A 121 -7.87 24.97 -4.40
CA GLY A 121 -8.85 24.84 -3.32
C GLY A 121 -9.53 23.47 -3.25
N THR A 122 -9.20 22.55 -4.15
CA THR A 122 -9.80 21.22 -4.20
C THR A 122 -9.43 20.36 -2.98
N ARG A 123 -10.43 19.62 -2.44
CA ARG A 123 -10.24 18.53 -1.50
C ARG A 123 -10.36 17.20 -2.24
N ILE A 124 -9.39 16.34 -2.05
CA ILE A 124 -9.34 14.99 -2.65
C ILE A 124 -9.39 13.96 -1.52
N LEU A 125 -10.25 12.97 -1.67
CA LEU A 125 -10.35 11.86 -0.74
C LEU A 125 -9.39 10.75 -1.15
N LEU A 126 -8.50 10.36 -0.25
CA LEU A 126 -7.67 9.17 -0.37
C LEU A 126 -8.42 7.99 0.24
N ILE A 127 -8.76 7.02 -0.57
CA ILE A 127 -9.58 5.88 -0.17
C ILE A 127 -8.70 4.63 -0.10
N PRO A 128 -8.32 4.16 1.10
CA PRO A 128 -7.54 2.93 1.22
C PRO A 128 -8.37 1.73 0.80
N ALA A 129 -7.76 0.82 0.05
CA ALA A 129 -8.35 -0.47 -0.30
C ALA A 129 -8.60 -1.31 0.97
N PRO A 130 -9.79 -1.91 1.12
CA PRO A 130 -10.12 -2.67 2.32
C PRO A 130 -9.37 -4.01 2.34
N SER A 131 -8.99 -4.45 3.55
CA SER A 131 -8.44 -5.79 3.79
C SER A 131 -9.52 -6.74 4.32
N SER A 132 -9.37 -8.05 4.06
CA SER A 132 -10.27 -9.04 4.63
C SER A 132 -10.19 -9.05 6.16
N ARG A 133 -11.32 -9.33 6.84
CA ARG A 133 -11.39 -9.42 8.31
C ARG A 133 -10.34 -10.39 8.87
N ARG A 134 -10.18 -11.57 8.25
CA ARG A 134 -9.16 -12.55 8.64
C ARG A 134 -7.75 -11.98 8.56
N SER A 135 -7.44 -11.20 7.53
CA SER A 135 -6.14 -10.54 7.38
C SER A 135 -5.94 -9.47 8.45
N VAL A 136 -6.97 -8.68 8.75
CA VAL A 136 -6.93 -7.65 9.81
C VAL A 136 -6.76 -8.29 11.18
N GLN A 137 -7.53 -9.34 11.50
CA GLN A 137 -7.40 -10.06 12.77
C GLN A 137 -5.99 -10.62 12.98
N ARG A 138 -5.37 -11.18 11.91
CA ARG A 138 -4.03 -11.74 12.00
C ARG A 138 -2.94 -10.67 12.16
N ARG A 139 -3.10 -9.50 11.54
CA ARG A 139 -2.07 -8.44 11.50
C ARG A 139 -2.28 -7.35 12.54
N GLY A 140 -3.50 -7.11 12.98
CA GLY A 140 -3.88 -5.99 13.84
C GLY A 140 -4.09 -4.65 13.08
N TYR A 141 -3.87 -4.61 11.76
CA TYR A 141 -3.99 -3.38 10.95
C TYR A 141 -4.28 -3.65 9.48
N VAL A 142 -4.67 -2.58 8.76
CA VAL A 142 -4.85 -2.55 7.30
C VAL A 142 -3.63 -1.84 6.69
N PRO A 143 -2.78 -2.53 5.89
CA PRO A 143 -1.58 -1.94 5.31
C PRO A 143 -1.84 -0.66 4.50
N ALA A 144 -2.83 -0.68 3.60
CA ALA A 144 -3.20 0.48 2.80
C ALA A 144 -3.60 1.68 3.66
N GLU A 145 -4.29 1.45 4.80
CA GLU A 145 -4.69 2.52 5.73
C GLU A 145 -3.48 3.19 6.38
N LEU A 146 -2.51 2.41 6.88
CA LEU A 146 -1.29 2.96 7.47
C LEU A 146 -0.53 3.82 6.47
N LEU A 147 -0.37 3.33 5.25
CA LEU A 147 0.31 4.05 4.19
C LEU A 147 -0.42 5.36 3.85
N VAL A 148 -1.73 5.31 3.65
CA VAL A 148 -2.52 6.46 3.21
C VAL A 148 -2.58 7.56 4.29
N ARG A 149 -2.65 7.20 5.58
CA ARG A 149 -2.57 8.18 6.68
C ARG A 149 -1.23 8.92 6.68
N GLN A 150 -0.14 8.20 6.45
CA GLN A 150 1.19 8.81 6.35
C GLN A 150 1.31 9.70 5.10
N VAL A 151 0.76 9.26 3.96
CA VAL A 151 0.68 10.06 2.72
C VAL A 151 -0.12 11.34 2.93
N GLU A 152 -1.28 11.29 3.61
CA GLU A 152 -2.06 12.48 3.96
C GLU A 152 -1.22 13.48 4.73
N HIS A 153 -0.50 13.01 5.75
CA HIS A 153 0.35 13.87 6.57
C HIS A 153 1.46 14.53 5.74
N GLU A 154 2.17 13.76 4.92
CA GLU A 154 3.29 14.26 4.11
C GLU A 154 2.83 15.21 2.99
N LEU A 155 1.80 14.84 2.24
CA LEU A 155 1.31 15.65 1.11
C LEU A 155 0.71 16.99 1.57
N ASN A 156 -0.05 17.01 2.66
CA ASN A 156 -0.62 18.25 3.19
C ASN A 156 0.45 19.22 3.72
N ARG A 157 1.67 18.74 3.99
CA ARG A 157 2.83 19.57 4.37
C ARG A 157 3.70 19.94 3.16
N SER A 158 3.45 19.36 1.99
CA SER A 158 4.25 19.63 0.81
C SER A 158 3.99 21.03 0.28
N VAL A 159 5.04 21.73 -0.08
CA VAL A 159 4.97 23.09 -0.66
C VAL A 159 4.17 23.09 -1.96
N ALA A 160 4.29 22.04 -2.77
CA ALA A 160 3.61 21.93 -4.06
C ALA A 160 2.08 21.92 -3.92
N LEU A 161 1.53 21.08 -3.02
CA LEU A 161 0.08 21.05 -2.78
C LEU A 161 -0.41 22.31 -2.04
N HIS A 162 0.43 22.83 -1.13
CA HIS A 162 0.10 24.05 -0.40
C HIS A 162 -0.06 25.25 -1.34
N ARG A 163 0.87 25.46 -2.28
CA ARG A 163 0.78 26.53 -3.30
C ARG A 163 -0.47 26.43 -4.17
N ARG A 164 -0.90 25.21 -4.49
CA ARG A 164 -2.13 24.94 -5.26
C ARG A 164 -3.38 24.96 -4.39
N LYS A 165 -3.27 25.14 -3.07
CA LYS A 165 -4.36 25.03 -2.10
C LYS A 165 -5.11 23.69 -2.19
N VAL A 166 -4.47 22.63 -2.69
CA VAL A 166 -5.04 21.28 -2.74
C VAL A 166 -4.81 20.58 -1.40
N ARG A 167 -5.84 19.94 -0.88
CA ARG A 167 -5.79 19.15 0.36
C ARG A 167 -6.20 17.72 0.07
N VAL A 168 -5.50 16.79 0.69
CA VAL A 168 -5.88 15.37 0.67
C VAL A 168 -6.40 14.96 2.04
N LYS A 169 -7.38 14.04 2.07
CA LYS A 169 -7.98 13.53 3.31
C LYS A 169 -8.26 12.04 3.18
N THR A 170 -7.78 11.25 4.14
CA THR A 170 -8.06 9.83 4.23
C THR A 170 -9.50 9.57 4.67
N HIS A 171 -10.20 8.72 3.92
CA HIS A 171 -11.56 8.29 4.26
C HIS A 171 -11.69 6.75 4.20
N HIS A 172 -12.06 6.16 5.34
CA HIS A 172 -12.30 4.72 5.50
C HIS A 172 -13.78 4.40 5.26
N ILE A 173 -14.18 4.39 4.00
CA ILE A 173 -15.58 4.26 3.60
C ILE A 173 -15.87 2.97 2.84
N LEU A 174 -14.84 2.22 2.45
CA LEU A 174 -14.99 0.94 1.78
C LEU A 174 -14.93 -0.21 2.78
N SER A 175 -15.81 -1.17 2.60
CA SER A 175 -15.78 -2.44 3.33
C SER A 175 -16.00 -3.60 2.37
N LEU A 176 -15.40 -4.75 2.70
CA LEU A 176 -15.74 -6.00 2.03
C LEU A 176 -17.08 -6.51 2.58
N GLU A 177 -17.96 -6.90 1.70
CA GLU A 177 -19.18 -7.59 2.10
C GLU A 177 -18.84 -8.92 2.78
N LYS A 178 -19.67 -9.32 3.74
CA LYS A 178 -19.60 -10.67 4.26
C LYS A 178 -20.00 -11.62 3.12
N GLU A 179 -19.13 -12.58 2.79
CA GLU A 179 -19.56 -13.69 1.95
C GLU A 179 -20.86 -14.25 2.54
N ASN A 180 -21.95 -14.17 1.77
CA ASN A 180 -23.21 -14.71 2.20
C ASN A 180 -23.03 -16.23 2.38
N ILE A 181 -23.41 -16.78 3.54
CA ILE A 181 -23.24 -18.21 3.86
C ILE A 181 -23.81 -19.08 2.74
N TYR A 182 -24.89 -18.62 2.09
CA TYR A 182 -25.50 -19.28 0.92
C TYR A 182 -24.58 -19.32 -0.29
N GLN A 183 -23.85 -18.25 -0.59
CA GLN A 183 -22.87 -18.23 -1.70
C GLN A 183 -21.67 -19.15 -1.42
N ARG A 184 -21.33 -19.35 -0.14
CA ARG A 184 -20.27 -20.25 0.29
C ARG A 184 -20.70 -21.73 0.19
N LEU A 185 -21.99 -22.02 0.37
CA LEU A 185 -22.57 -23.38 0.26
C LEU A 185 -22.81 -23.80 -1.18
N ILE A 186 -23.13 -22.86 -2.07
CA ILE A 186 -23.43 -23.13 -3.49
C ILE A 186 -22.15 -23.20 -4.35
N ARG A 187 -21.03 -22.59 -3.91
CA ARG A 187 -19.76 -22.72 -4.61
C ARG A 187 -19.08 -24.04 -4.24
N PRO A 188 -18.76 -24.92 -5.23
CA PRO A 188 -18.07 -26.17 -4.95
C PRO A 188 -16.78 -25.87 -4.18
N ASN A 189 -16.59 -26.62 -3.12
CA ASN A 189 -15.39 -26.53 -2.27
C ASN A 189 -14.20 -27.15 -3.02
N THR A 190 -13.55 -26.38 -3.90
CA THR A 190 -12.30 -26.77 -4.55
C THR A 190 -11.15 -26.63 -3.55
N ALA A 191 -11.26 -27.40 -2.45
CA ALA A 191 -10.23 -27.44 -1.38
C ALA A 191 -8.93 -28.15 -1.81
N GLY A 192 -8.77 -28.44 -3.10
CA GLY A 192 -7.64 -29.23 -3.61
C GLY A 192 -6.59 -28.50 -4.44
N GLN A 193 -6.74 -27.21 -4.73
CA GLN A 193 -5.73 -26.53 -5.57
C GLN A 193 -5.19 -25.27 -4.88
N LYS A 194 -3.99 -25.39 -4.33
CA LYS A 194 -3.18 -24.29 -3.77
C LYS A 194 -2.72 -23.25 -4.82
N THR A 195 -3.11 -23.40 -6.06
CA THR A 195 -2.74 -22.55 -7.22
C THR A 195 -3.96 -21.95 -7.93
N LEU A 196 -4.97 -21.47 -7.19
CA LEU A 196 -6.00 -20.66 -7.80
C LEU A 196 -5.40 -19.30 -8.18
N GLY A 197 -5.09 -19.17 -9.46
CA GLY A 197 -4.43 -18.04 -10.07
C GLY A 197 -5.16 -16.70 -9.89
N ALA A 198 -4.55 -15.64 -10.40
CA ALA A 198 -5.02 -14.27 -10.36
C ALA A 198 -6.50 -14.10 -10.81
N SER A 199 -7.01 -14.93 -11.74
CA SER A 199 -8.38 -14.90 -12.24
C SER A 199 -9.44 -15.25 -11.18
N ALA A 200 -9.20 -16.26 -10.35
CA ALA A 200 -10.14 -16.64 -9.28
C ALA A 200 -10.20 -15.59 -8.16
N ARG A 201 -9.09 -14.86 -7.92
CA ARG A 201 -9.07 -13.74 -6.98
C ARG A 201 -9.85 -12.55 -7.56
N ALA A 202 -9.76 -12.31 -8.86
CA ALA A 202 -10.50 -11.26 -9.56
C ALA A 202 -12.01 -11.49 -9.51
N GLN A 203 -12.47 -12.70 -9.85
CA GLN A 203 -13.90 -13.08 -9.79
C GLN A 203 -14.49 -12.96 -8.38
N ARG A 204 -13.67 -13.18 -7.32
CA ARG A 204 -14.11 -12.99 -5.93
C ARG A 204 -14.26 -11.53 -5.51
N MET A 205 -13.67 -10.61 -6.25
CA MET A 205 -13.72 -9.18 -5.91
C MET A 205 -14.93 -8.47 -6.52
N GLU A 206 -15.49 -8.99 -7.60
CA GLU A 206 -16.67 -8.41 -8.25
C GLU A 206 -17.91 -8.49 -7.33
N GLY A 207 -18.51 -7.34 -7.04
CA GLY A 207 -19.63 -7.23 -6.10
C GLY A 207 -19.26 -7.44 -4.62
N ALA A 208 -17.95 -7.58 -4.30
CA ALA A 208 -17.50 -7.86 -2.93
C ALA A 208 -17.33 -6.61 -2.06
N MET A 209 -17.44 -5.42 -2.63
CA MET A 209 -17.25 -4.16 -1.90
C MET A 209 -18.52 -3.33 -1.86
N ARG A 210 -18.62 -2.52 -0.80
CA ARG A 210 -19.65 -1.48 -0.67
C ARG A 210 -19.08 -0.24 -0.01
N VAL A 211 -19.69 0.91 -0.34
CA VAL A 211 -19.51 2.16 0.38
C VAL A 211 -20.33 2.11 1.66
N SER A 212 -19.78 2.61 2.77
CA SER A 212 -20.50 2.72 4.04
C SER A 212 -21.78 3.55 3.84
N PRO A 213 -22.96 3.08 4.30
CA PRO A 213 -24.23 3.84 4.17
C PRO A 213 -24.20 5.23 4.85
N ARG A 214 -23.29 5.42 5.79
CA ARG A 214 -23.12 6.70 6.51
C ARG A 214 -22.21 7.68 5.79
N ALA A 215 -21.56 7.27 4.69
CA ALA A 215 -20.64 8.11 3.95
C ALA A 215 -21.31 8.63 2.67
N SER A 216 -21.39 9.95 2.54
CA SER A 216 -21.73 10.58 1.27
C SER A 216 -20.45 10.81 0.47
N VAL A 217 -20.42 10.29 -0.75
CA VAL A 217 -19.31 10.45 -1.69
C VAL A 217 -19.74 11.15 -2.97
N ALA A 218 -21.00 11.54 -3.08
CA ALA A 218 -21.54 12.21 -4.26
C ALA A 218 -20.77 13.49 -4.56
N GLY A 219 -20.28 13.63 -5.79
CA GLY A 219 -19.45 14.75 -6.24
C GLY A 219 -18.02 14.79 -5.70
N ALA A 220 -17.65 13.90 -4.77
CA ALA A 220 -16.31 13.88 -4.20
C ALA A 220 -15.24 13.42 -5.22
N LEU A 221 -14.08 14.07 -5.21
CA LEU A 221 -12.91 13.62 -5.95
C LEU A 221 -12.15 12.59 -5.13
N CYS A 222 -11.97 11.39 -5.68
CA CYS A 222 -11.36 10.27 -4.96
C CYS A 222 -10.15 9.69 -5.70
N ILE A 223 -9.14 9.26 -4.94
CA ILE A 223 -8.04 8.40 -5.39
C ILE A 223 -8.08 7.14 -4.55
N VAL A 224 -8.21 5.97 -5.20
CA VAL A 224 -8.12 4.67 -4.52
C VAL A 224 -6.65 4.36 -4.27
N CYS A 225 -6.30 3.93 -3.06
CA CYS A 225 -4.92 3.63 -2.69
C CYS A 225 -4.78 2.20 -2.19
N ASP A 226 -3.78 1.48 -2.70
CA ASP A 226 -3.44 0.13 -2.25
C ASP A 226 -1.92 0.01 -2.05
N ASP A 227 -1.47 -1.06 -1.42
CA ASP A 227 -0.03 -1.35 -1.29
C ASP A 227 0.52 -1.99 -2.57
N VAL A 228 -0.17 -2.98 -3.16
CA VAL A 228 0.26 -3.68 -4.38
C VAL A 228 -0.91 -3.90 -5.34
N MET A 229 -0.75 -3.49 -6.58
CA MET A 229 -1.63 -3.88 -7.68
C MET A 229 -1.08 -5.12 -8.39
N THR A 230 -1.86 -6.20 -8.40
CA THR A 230 -1.56 -7.42 -9.16
C THR A 230 -2.38 -7.46 -10.46
N THR A 231 -3.62 -7.90 -10.39
CA THR A 231 -4.56 -7.90 -11.53
C THR A 231 -5.34 -6.58 -11.65
N GLY A 232 -5.31 -5.75 -10.62
CA GLY A 232 -6.12 -4.54 -10.52
C GLY A 232 -7.54 -4.76 -9.99
N ALA A 233 -7.97 -6.01 -9.74
CA ALA A 233 -9.35 -6.33 -9.35
C ALA A 233 -9.82 -5.56 -8.10
N THR A 234 -8.98 -5.43 -7.08
CA THR A 234 -9.31 -4.69 -5.85
C THR A 234 -9.60 -3.22 -6.12
N VAL A 235 -8.70 -2.54 -6.82
CA VAL A 235 -8.83 -1.10 -7.12
C VAL A 235 -9.92 -0.84 -8.16
N PHE A 236 -10.16 -1.78 -9.08
CA PHE A 236 -11.26 -1.74 -10.04
C PHE A 236 -12.61 -1.78 -9.32
N GLU A 237 -12.82 -2.75 -8.45
CA GLU A 237 -14.07 -2.90 -7.68
C GLU A 237 -14.29 -1.71 -6.73
N ALA A 238 -13.25 -1.26 -6.03
CA ALA A 238 -13.29 -0.05 -5.22
C ALA A 238 -13.72 1.17 -6.05
N SER A 239 -13.15 1.33 -7.25
CA SER A 239 -13.49 2.43 -8.15
C SER A 239 -14.92 2.33 -8.67
N ARG A 240 -15.40 1.10 -8.95
CA ARG A 240 -16.76 0.83 -9.41
C ARG A 240 -17.79 1.29 -8.37
N VAL A 241 -17.64 0.83 -7.11
CA VAL A 241 -18.63 1.18 -6.06
C VAL A 241 -18.58 2.66 -5.68
N LEU A 242 -17.40 3.29 -5.72
CA LEU A 242 -17.29 4.74 -5.51
C LEU A 242 -18.01 5.53 -6.60
N ARG A 243 -17.86 5.16 -7.87
CA ARG A 243 -18.58 5.80 -8.99
C ARG A 243 -20.09 5.59 -8.90
N GLN A 244 -20.54 4.39 -8.50
CA GLN A 244 -21.95 4.14 -8.22
C GLN A 244 -22.51 5.02 -7.10
N GLY A 245 -21.68 5.35 -6.09
CA GLY A 245 -22.02 6.33 -5.05
C GLY A 245 -21.93 7.79 -5.49
N GLY A 246 -21.69 8.07 -6.78
CA GLY A 246 -21.61 9.41 -7.36
C GLY A 246 -20.25 10.10 -7.20
N ALA A 247 -19.18 9.38 -6.76
CA ALA A 247 -17.85 9.94 -6.69
C ALA A 247 -17.18 10.02 -8.07
N ARG A 248 -16.32 11.02 -8.26
CA ARG A 248 -15.40 11.11 -9.40
C ARG A 248 -14.06 10.51 -9.00
N VAL A 249 -13.77 9.29 -9.46
CA VAL A 249 -12.49 8.62 -9.22
C VAL A 249 -11.45 9.11 -10.22
N LEU A 250 -10.42 9.79 -9.73
CA LEU A 250 -9.32 10.37 -10.53
C LEU A 250 -8.32 9.30 -10.99
N GLY A 251 -8.22 8.21 -10.24
CA GLY A 251 -7.31 7.11 -10.52
C GLY A 251 -7.10 6.22 -9.31
N ALA A 252 -6.14 5.30 -9.44
CA ALA A 252 -5.71 4.43 -8.35
C ALA A 252 -4.19 4.49 -8.18
N ALA A 253 -3.72 4.63 -6.94
CA ALA A 253 -2.30 4.69 -6.58
C ALA A 253 -1.88 3.45 -5.82
N CYS A 254 -0.69 2.89 -6.10
CA CYS A 254 -0.09 1.86 -5.27
C CYS A 254 1.42 2.07 -5.10
N VAL A 255 1.97 1.41 -4.08
CA VAL A 255 3.42 1.40 -3.86
C VAL A 255 4.10 0.61 -4.96
N ALA A 256 3.56 -0.56 -5.33
CA ALA A 256 4.12 -1.39 -6.38
C ALA A 256 3.05 -2.07 -7.25
N ALA A 257 3.37 -2.33 -8.51
CA ALA A 257 2.57 -3.16 -9.39
C ALA A 257 3.36 -4.37 -9.88
N VAL A 258 2.68 -5.51 -10.03
CA VAL A 258 3.28 -6.71 -10.64
C VAL A 258 3.34 -6.50 -12.16
N SER A 259 4.52 -6.72 -12.76
CA SER A 259 4.69 -6.65 -14.20
C SER A 259 4.00 -7.83 -14.89
N MET A 260 3.04 -7.55 -15.78
CA MET A 260 2.36 -8.61 -16.55
C MET A 260 3.29 -9.30 -17.56
N ARG A 261 4.37 -8.64 -18.02
CA ARG A 261 5.32 -9.23 -18.97
C ARG A 261 6.00 -10.48 -18.43
N LYS A 262 6.42 -10.47 -17.14
CA LYS A 262 7.03 -11.65 -16.49
C LYS A 262 6.07 -12.84 -16.36
N LYS A 263 4.75 -12.62 -16.24
CA LYS A 263 3.80 -13.73 -16.15
C LYS A 263 3.63 -14.49 -17.46
N VAL A 264 3.67 -13.79 -18.58
CA VAL A 264 3.57 -14.42 -19.91
C VAL A 264 4.81 -15.26 -20.17
N ASP A 265 5.99 -14.78 -19.76
CA ASP A 265 7.26 -15.52 -19.94
C ASP A 265 7.33 -16.76 -19.02
N GLU A 266 6.84 -16.68 -17.77
CA GLU A 266 6.76 -17.83 -16.86
C GLU A 266 5.71 -18.87 -17.30
N GLU A 267 4.55 -18.44 -17.79
CA GLU A 267 3.54 -19.36 -18.35
C GLU A 267 3.98 -19.99 -19.67
N ALA A 268 4.71 -19.26 -20.52
CA ALA A 268 5.27 -19.79 -21.76
C ALA A 268 6.37 -20.83 -21.51
N LEU A 269 7.19 -20.66 -20.45
CA LEU A 269 8.21 -21.65 -20.07
C LEU A 269 7.61 -22.93 -19.48
N MET A 270 6.41 -22.88 -18.89
CA MET A 270 5.74 -24.05 -18.33
C MET A 270 4.95 -24.88 -19.35
N VAL A 271 4.75 -24.36 -20.56
CA VAL A 271 3.95 -25.03 -21.61
C VAL A 271 4.80 -25.93 -22.52
N HIS A 272 6.12 -25.90 -22.44
CA HIS A 272 7.01 -26.80 -23.14
C HIS A 272 7.90 -27.58 -22.17
N PRO A 273 7.43 -28.71 -21.62
CA PRO A 273 8.30 -29.77 -21.14
C PRO A 273 8.60 -30.66 -22.39
N ASP A 274 9.79 -30.54 -22.90
CA ASP A 274 10.35 -31.62 -23.76
C ASP A 274 10.61 -32.87 -22.92
#